data_3e37f8c416dc5296614b49c44b0a7d36
#
_entry.id   3e37f8c416dc5296614b49c44b0a7d36
#
_cell.length_a   1.000
_cell.length_b   1.000
_cell.length_c   1.000
_cell.angle_alpha   90.00
_cell.angle_beta   90.00
_cell.angle_gamma   90.00
#
_symmetry.space_group_name_H-M   'P 1'
#
loop_
_entity.id
_entity.type
_entity.pdbx_description
1 polymer ?
#
loop_
_entity_poly.entity_id
_entity_poly.type
_entity_poly.pdbx_seq_one_letter_code
_entity_poly.pdbx_strand_id
1 'polypeptide(L)'
;MITLYGFGPFLGTPDSSPFVIKVMLLLKFASLPFRTAQGNPLTAPHRLLPTIEDDGVQVADSSLIRRHLENKYHLDFDQALSSEQKAIAWAVERMCEDHLYFAMLDLRWTDSANFNAGLGAHMFGAVPAPVRPLVKILLRRMNAKRLHGHGIGRHARAQIADFAIRDLDALAAVLGDKPYLVGDKPCGADAFVFGIIAAILTPALNSPVRTAMQHRANLVAYCDRITKQYFSGPSASIGSPVEPVLARHVG
;
A
#
# COMPACT_ATOMS: atom_id res chain seq x y z
N MET A 1 16.33 -14.25 -8.27
CA MET A 1 16.17 -12.81 -7.86
C MET A 1 14.71 -12.44 -8.04
N ILE A 2 14.08 -11.91 -6.98
CA ILE A 2 12.65 -11.60 -6.96
C ILE A 2 12.35 -10.36 -7.82
N THR A 3 11.30 -10.44 -8.65
CA THR A 3 10.73 -9.28 -9.36
C THR A 3 9.39 -8.93 -8.71
N LEU A 4 9.25 -7.70 -8.21
CA LEU A 4 8.01 -7.18 -7.64
C LEU A 4 7.30 -6.29 -8.66
N TYR A 5 6.11 -6.68 -9.06
CA TYR A 5 5.25 -5.91 -9.95
C TYR A 5 4.33 -4.98 -9.15
N GLY A 6 4.41 -3.69 -9.40
CA GLY A 6 3.64 -2.63 -8.74
C GLY A 6 3.16 -1.56 -9.72
N PHE A 7 2.73 -0.43 -9.18
CA PHE A 7 2.26 0.73 -9.97
C PHE A 7 3.35 1.78 -10.17
N GLY A 8 4.44 1.70 -9.40
CA GLY A 8 5.53 2.66 -9.40
C GLY A 8 5.37 3.80 -8.39
N PRO A 9 6.43 4.62 -8.24
CA PRO A 9 6.49 5.71 -7.29
C PRO A 9 5.37 6.73 -7.47
N PHE A 10 4.91 7.29 -6.36
CA PHE A 10 3.78 8.20 -6.38
C PHE A 10 3.92 9.27 -5.29
N LEU A 11 4.10 10.53 -5.70
CA LEU A 11 4.06 11.71 -4.82
C LEU A 11 4.85 11.57 -3.50
N GLY A 12 6.07 11.06 -3.60
CA GLY A 12 6.97 10.87 -2.46
C GLY A 12 6.85 9.51 -1.75
N THR A 13 5.91 8.64 -2.18
CA THR A 13 5.85 7.26 -1.71
C THR A 13 6.56 6.30 -2.68
N PRO A 14 7.08 5.16 -2.19
CA PRO A 14 7.76 4.17 -3.04
C PRO A 14 6.84 3.55 -4.11
N ASP A 15 5.54 3.46 -3.82
CA ASP A 15 4.51 3.03 -4.76
C ASP A 15 3.18 3.73 -4.43
N SER A 16 2.27 3.80 -5.38
CA SER A 16 0.93 4.35 -5.16
C SER A 16 0.02 3.44 -4.32
N SER A 17 0.36 2.15 -4.23
CA SER A 17 -0.38 1.14 -3.48
C SER A 17 0.26 0.81 -2.14
N PRO A 18 -0.45 0.97 -1.01
CA PRO A 18 0.05 0.52 0.29
C PRO A 18 0.38 -0.98 0.33
N PHE A 19 -0.33 -1.80 -0.43
CA PHE A 19 -0.06 -3.24 -0.53
C PHE A 19 1.25 -3.56 -1.25
N VAL A 20 1.62 -2.78 -2.28
CA VAL A 20 2.94 -2.91 -2.93
C VAL A 20 4.03 -2.47 -1.97
N ILE A 21 3.83 -1.35 -1.26
CA ILE A 21 4.76 -0.87 -0.22
C ILE A 21 4.94 -1.93 0.88
N LYS A 22 3.85 -2.60 1.30
CA LYS A 22 3.93 -3.74 2.24
C LYS A 22 4.92 -4.79 1.76
N VAL A 23 4.80 -5.25 0.52
CA VAL A 23 5.70 -6.28 -0.01
C VAL A 23 7.14 -5.76 -0.15
N MET A 24 7.33 -4.51 -0.60
CA MET A 24 8.66 -3.89 -0.63
C MET A 24 9.32 -3.93 0.75
N LEU A 25 8.57 -3.60 1.79
CA LEU A 25 9.10 -3.52 3.14
C LEU A 25 9.35 -4.91 3.73
N LEU A 26 8.48 -5.89 3.48
CA LEU A 26 8.73 -7.29 3.86
C LEU A 26 10.02 -7.84 3.22
N LEU A 27 10.25 -7.57 1.93
CA LEU A 27 11.48 -7.97 1.26
C LEU A 27 12.72 -7.30 1.88
N LYS A 28 12.59 -6.03 2.28
CA LYS A 28 13.68 -5.31 2.97
C LYS A 28 13.91 -5.82 4.39
N PHE A 29 12.87 -6.15 5.14
CA PHE A 29 12.98 -6.78 6.47
C PHE A 29 13.71 -8.12 6.40
N ALA A 30 13.44 -8.89 5.37
CA ALA A 30 14.09 -10.16 5.11
C ALA A 30 15.48 -10.02 4.45
N SER A 31 15.93 -8.81 4.12
CA SER A 31 17.16 -8.56 3.36
C SER A 31 17.24 -9.33 2.03
N LEU A 32 16.09 -9.61 1.44
CA LEU A 32 15.99 -10.31 0.15
C LEU A 32 16.18 -9.32 -1.00
N PRO A 33 17.12 -9.57 -1.94
CA PRO A 33 17.33 -8.70 -3.08
C PRO A 33 16.15 -8.82 -4.07
N PHE A 34 15.63 -7.69 -4.50
CA PHE A 34 14.55 -7.61 -5.47
C PHE A 34 14.70 -6.41 -6.40
N ARG A 35 14.04 -6.52 -7.55
CA ARG A 35 13.80 -5.38 -8.46
C ARG A 35 12.31 -5.11 -8.56
N THR A 36 11.96 -3.87 -8.88
CA THR A 36 10.58 -3.48 -9.17
C THR A 36 10.35 -3.43 -10.68
N ALA A 37 9.12 -3.76 -11.09
CA ALA A 37 8.67 -3.63 -12.48
C ALA A 37 7.23 -3.10 -12.51
N GLN A 38 6.87 -2.48 -13.64
CA GLN A 38 5.50 -2.03 -13.86
C GLN A 38 4.58 -3.24 -13.99
N GLY A 39 3.60 -3.35 -13.12
CA GLY A 39 2.58 -4.38 -13.15
C GLY A 39 1.34 -3.96 -13.96
N ASN A 40 0.62 -4.95 -14.49
CA ASN A 40 -0.67 -4.75 -15.11
C ASN A 40 -1.74 -5.57 -14.35
N PRO A 41 -2.68 -4.92 -13.62
CA PRO A 41 -3.72 -5.65 -12.89
C PRO A 41 -4.61 -6.52 -13.79
N LEU A 42 -4.74 -6.19 -15.09
CA LEU A 42 -5.59 -6.97 -16.00
C LEU A 42 -5.02 -8.34 -16.33
N THR A 43 -3.69 -8.47 -16.31
CA THR A 43 -2.96 -9.72 -16.62
C THR A 43 -2.40 -10.40 -15.39
N ALA A 44 -2.38 -9.73 -14.24
CA ALA A 44 -1.90 -10.28 -12.98
C ALA A 44 -2.82 -11.42 -12.47
N PRO A 45 -2.27 -12.45 -11.78
CA PRO A 45 -3.08 -13.44 -11.10
C PRO A 45 -4.09 -12.77 -10.15
N HIS A 46 -5.32 -13.29 -10.10
CA HIS A 46 -6.43 -12.71 -9.34
C HIS A 46 -6.76 -11.23 -9.69
N ARG A 47 -6.15 -10.66 -10.76
CA ARG A 47 -6.25 -9.23 -11.14
C ARG A 47 -5.85 -8.29 -10.01
N LEU A 48 -4.87 -8.69 -9.23
CA LEU A 48 -4.36 -7.95 -8.07
C LEU A 48 -2.87 -7.64 -8.20
N LEU A 49 -2.49 -6.45 -7.74
CA LEU A 49 -1.12 -6.08 -7.43
C LEU A 49 -1.02 -5.78 -5.93
N PRO A 50 0.07 -6.09 -5.29
CA PRO A 50 1.33 -6.62 -5.82
C PRO A 50 1.26 -8.06 -6.34
N THR A 51 2.13 -8.34 -7.30
CA THR A 51 2.50 -9.69 -7.71
C THR A 51 4.01 -9.79 -7.63
N ILE A 52 4.55 -10.90 -7.17
CA ILE A 52 5.98 -11.22 -7.31
C ILE A 52 6.18 -12.35 -8.31
N GLU A 53 7.34 -12.35 -8.93
CA GLU A 53 7.90 -13.51 -9.64
C GLU A 53 9.19 -13.90 -8.93
N ASP A 54 9.25 -15.14 -8.46
CA ASP A 54 10.34 -15.67 -7.67
C ASP A 54 10.71 -17.05 -8.17
N ASP A 55 11.86 -17.16 -8.86
CA ASP A 55 12.35 -18.36 -9.54
C ASP A 55 11.29 -18.99 -10.47
N GLY A 56 10.61 -18.16 -11.26
CA GLY A 56 9.60 -18.59 -12.23
C GLY A 56 8.19 -18.82 -11.62
N VAL A 57 8.04 -18.72 -10.30
CA VAL A 57 6.74 -18.83 -9.62
C VAL A 57 6.14 -17.44 -9.46
N GLN A 58 4.91 -17.24 -9.94
CA GLN A 58 4.16 -16.01 -9.73
C GLN A 58 3.22 -16.15 -8.54
N VAL A 59 3.30 -15.21 -7.61
CA VAL A 59 2.42 -15.11 -6.45
C VAL A 59 1.82 -13.71 -6.40
N ALA A 60 0.49 -13.62 -6.39
CA ALA A 60 -0.25 -12.37 -6.23
C ALA A 60 -0.95 -12.32 -4.88
N ASP A 61 -1.30 -11.10 -4.42
CA ASP A 61 -1.81 -10.78 -3.09
C ASP A 61 -0.73 -10.70 -2.03
N SER A 62 -0.69 -9.56 -1.32
CA SER A 62 0.37 -9.25 -0.35
C SER A 62 0.45 -10.23 0.82
N SER A 63 -0.68 -10.81 1.23
CA SER A 63 -0.73 -11.79 2.32
C SER A 63 -0.24 -13.17 1.86
N LEU A 64 -0.58 -13.56 0.62
CA LEU A 64 -0.06 -14.79 0.01
C LEU A 64 1.43 -14.66 -0.29
N ILE A 65 1.88 -13.49 -0.73
CA ILE A 65 3.30 -13.18 -0.92
C ILE A 65 4.05 -13.30 0.40
N ARG A 66 3.54 -12.72 1.50
CA ARG A 66 4.13 -12.89 2.83
C ARG A 66 4.32 -14.37 3.18
N ARG A 67 3.27 -15.17 3.05
CA ARG A 67 3.34 -16.64 3.32
C ARG A 67 4.34 -17.36 2.42
N HIS A 68 4.41 -16.98 1.13
CA HIS A 68 5.39 -17.54 0.21
C HIS A 68 6.82 -17.25 0.68
N LEU A 69 7.10 -15.99 1.07
CA LEU A 69 8.42 -15.60 1.57
C LEU A 69 8.76 -16.34 2.86
N GLU A 70 7.83 -16.42 3.82
CA GLU A 70 8.02 -17.14 5.08
C GLU A 70 8.34 -18.61 4.83
N ASN A 71 7.58 -19.28 3.96
CA ASN A 71 7.78 -20.69 3.65
C ASN A 71 9.06 -20.97 2.86
N LYS A 72 9.31 -20.23 1.78
CA LYS A 72 10.44 -20.48 0.88
C LYS A 72 11.78 -20.14 1.50
N TYR A 73 11.83 -19.04 2.27
CA TYR A 73 13.07 -18.54 2.86
C TYR A 73 13.22 -18.89 4.34
N HIS A 74 12.31 -19.71 4.89
CA HIS A 74 12.34 -20.19 6.29
C HIS A 74 12.45 -19.05 7.31
N LEU A 75 11.61 -18.02 7.15
CA LEU A 75 11.56 -16.86 8.06
C LEU A 75 10.17 -16.74 8.68
N ASP A 76 10.13 -16.06 9.82
CA ASP A 76 8.90 -15.64 10.49
C ASP A 76 9.06 -14.15 10.80
N PHE A 77 8.27 -13.31 10.13
CA PHE A 77 8.30 -11.86 10.36
C PHE A 77 7.85 -11.46 11.76
N ASP A 78 7.23 -12.37 12.48
CA ASP A 78 6.68 -12.15 13.82
C ASP A 78 7.41 -13.00 14.89
N GLN A 79 8.59 -13.58 14.58
CA GLN A 79 9.31 -14.50 15.48
C GLN A 79 9.66 -13.90 16.86
N ALA A 80 9.87 -12.57 16.92
CA ALA A 80 10.22 -11.88 18.15
C ALA A 80 9.00 -11.54 19.03
N LEU A 81 7.78 -11.81 18.56
CA LEU A 81 6.55 -11.42 19.23
C LEU A 81 6.00 -12.53 20.14
N SER A 82 5.46 -12.14 21.30
CA SER A 82 4.63 -13.02 22.12
C SER A 82 3.30 -13.34 21.40
N SER A 83 2.58 -14.35 21.88
CA SER A 83 1.26 -14.70 21.32
C SER A 83 0.26 -13.54 21.38
N GLU A 84 0.29 -12.76 22.47
CA GLU A 84 -0.55 -11.57 22.60
C GLU A 84 -0.15 -10.47 21.60
N GLN A 85 1.13 -10.21 21.43
CA GLN A 85 1.64 -9.25 20.46
C GLN A 85 1.31 -9.66 19.03
N LYS A 86 1.41 -10.96 18.69
CA LYS A 86 0.97 -11.49 17.39
C LYS A 86 -0.53 -11.25 17.15
N ALA A 87 -1.36 -11.43 18.15
CA ALA A 87 -2.79 -11.17 18.06
C ALA A 87 -3.09 -9.68 17.84
N ILE A 88 -2.42 -8.80 18.59
CA ILE A 88 -2.56 -7.34 18.42
C ILE A 88 -2.08 -6.92 17.03
N ALA A 89 -0.90 -7.38 16.59
CA ALA A 89 -0.34 -7.07 15.28
C ALA A 89 -1.29 -7.48 14.15
N TRP A 90 -1.85 -8.69 14.23
CA TRP A 90 -2.85 -9.18 13.29
C TRP A 90 -4.13 -8.33 13.28
N ALA A 91 -4.69 -8.01 14.46
CA ALA A 91 -5.91 -7.21 14.56
C ALA A 91 -5.71 -5.79 13.96
N VAL A 92 -4.57 -5.15 14.24
CA VAL A 92 -4.23 -3.83 13.70
C VAL A 92 -4.00 -3.89 12.20
N GLU A 93 -3.28 -4.89 11.70
CA GLU A 93 -3.08 -5.08 10.26
C GLU A 93 -4.43 -5.23 9.54
N ARG A 94 -5.36 -6.05 10.08
CA ARG A 94 -6.72 -6.20 9.52
C ARG A 94 -7.51 -4.90 9.59
N MET A 95 -7.50 -4.19 10.71
CA MET A 95 -8.13 -2.86 10.81
C MET A 95 -7.60 -1.92 9.72
N CYS A 96 -6.30 -1.90 9.51
CA CYS A 96 -5.69 -1.04 8.49
C CYS A 96 -6.02 -1.50 7.06
N GLU A 97 -6.00 -2.81 6.75
CA GLU A 97 -6.28 -3.34 5.41
C GLU A 97 -7.76 -3.36 5.05
N ASP A 98 -8.63 -3.70 6.03
CA ASP A 98 -10.04 -3.98 5.77
C ASP A 98 -10.95 -2.80 6.13
N HIS A 99 -10.45 -1.77 6.84
CA HIS A 99 -11.22 -0.60 7.20
C HIS A 99 -10.54 0.72 6.78
N LEU A 100 -9.40 1.07 7.38
CA LEU A 100 -8.70 2.33 7.10
C LEU A 100 -8.32 2.50 5.61
N TYR A 101 -7.90 1.40 4.95
CA TYR A 101 -7.61 1.41 3.52
C TYR A 101 -8.81 1.82 2.67
N PHE A 102 -10.02 1.33 3.00
CA PHE A 102 -11.20 1.67 2.23
C PHE A 102 -11.64 3.12 2.45
N ALA A 103 -11.43 3.68 3.64
CA ALA A 103 -11.62 5.10 3.87
C ALA A 103 -10.61 5.94 3.05
N MET A 104 -9.34 5.55 3.01
CA MET A 104 -8.33 6.20 2.17
C MET A 104 -8.65 6.05 0.67
N LEU A 105 -9.19 4.90 0.25
CA LEU A 105 -9.61 4.65 -1.13
C LEU A 105 -10.75 5.61 -1.53
N ASP A 106 -11.72 5.85 -0.63
CA ASP A 106 -12.76 6.85 -0.83
C ASP A 106 -12.17 8.24 -1.06
N LEU A 107 -11.28 8.69 -0.18
CA LEU A 107 -10.62 9.99 -0.29
C LEU A 107 -9.86 10.17 -1.61
N ARG A 108 -9.24 9.10 -2.12
CA ARG A 108 -8.44 9.17 -3.36
C ARG A 108 -9.26 9.11 -4.64
N TRP A 109 -10.37 8.37 -4.65
CA TRP A 109 -11.10 8.06 -5.89
C TRP A 109 -12.42 8.79 -6.01
N THR A 110 -13.14 9.00 -4.92
CA THR A 110 -14.49 9.59 -4.97
C THR A 110 -14.44 11.11 -4.82
N ASP A 111 -13.51 11.64 -4.02
CA ASP A 111 -13.29 13.08 -3.93
C ASP A 111 -12.66 13.61 -5.23
N SER A 112 -13.33 14.57 -5.87
CA SER A 112 -12.90 15.07 -7.17
C SER A 112 -11.63 15.92 -7.09
N ALA A 113 -11.45 16.70 -6.02
CA ALA A 113 -10.26 17.53 -5.84
C ALA A 113 -9.04 16.66 -5.60
N ASN A 114 -9.13 15.71 -4.66
CA ASN A 114 -8.06 14.77 -4.34
C ASN A 114 -7.71 13.85 -5.52
N PHE A 115 -8.73 13.36 -6.23
CA PHE A 115 -8.50 12.56 -7.43
C PHE A 115 -7.73 13.34 -8.50
N ASN A 116 -8.16 14.56 -8.80
CA ASN A 116 -7.53 15.38 -9.84
C ASN A 116 -6.10 15.81 -9.46
N ALA A 117 -5.86 16.18 -8.20
CA ALA A 117 -4.52 16.53 -7.71
C ALA A 117 -3.58 15.32 -7.58
N GLY A 118 -4.13 14.14 -7.28
CA GLY A 118 -3.40 12.91 -7.05
C GLY A 118 -3.41 11.95 -8.25
N LEU A 119 -4.18 10.87 -8.13
CA LEU A 119 -4.21 9.76 -9.09
C LEU A 119 -4.52 10.23 -10.51
N GLY A 120 -5.48 11.15 -10.66
CA GLY A 120 -5.90 11.68 -11.95
C GLY A 120 -4.80 12.42 -12.72
N ALA A 121 -3.91 13.10 -12.02
CA ALA A 121 -2.78 13.81 -12.61
C ALA A 121 -1.62 12.87 -12.98
N HIS A 122 -1.35 11.85 -12.15
CA HIS A 122 -0.07 11.14 -12.18
C HIS A 122 -0.13 9.70 -12.72
N MET A 123 -1.28 9.00 -12.63
CA MET A 123 -1.35 7.56 -12.98
C MET A 123 -1.76 7.26 -14.43
N PHE A 124 -2.19 8.25 -15.20
CA PHE A 124 -2.78 8.03 -16.52
C PHE A 124 -1.88 8.47 -17.67
N GLY A 125 -0.60 8.64 -17.44
CA GLY A 125 0.36 9.07 -18.46
C GLY A 125 0.45 8.14 -19.66
N ALA A 126 0.44 6.84 -19.43
CA ALA A 126 0.47 5.80 -20.47
C ALA A 126 -0.85 5.62 -21.24
N VAL A 127 -1.96 6.20 -20.74
CA VAL A 127 -3.25 6.13 -21.43
C VAL A 127 -3.31 7.17 -22.54
N PRO A 128 -3.63 6.79 -23.81
CA PRO A 128 -3.74 7.73 -24.91
C PRO A 128 -4.68 8.90 -24.59
N ALA A 129 -4.27 10.13 -24.95
CA ALA A 129 -4.98 11.35 -24.58
C ALA A 129 -6.48 11.36 -24.92
N PRO A 130 -6.94 10.88 -26.12
CA PRO A 130 -8.36 10.93 -26.48
C PRO A 130 -9.25 10.08 -25.57
N VAL A 131 -8.76 8.93 -25.07
CA VAL A 131 -9.54 7.99 -24.27
C VAL A 131 -9.33 8.17 -22.77
N ARG A 132 -8.33 8.94 -22.38
CA ARG A 132 -7.95 9.17 -20.97
C ARG A 132 -9.11 9.65 -20.08
N PRO A 133 -9.95 10.62 -20.50
CA PRO A 133 -11.10 11.04 -19.69
C PRO A 133 -12.08 9.90 -19.42
N LEU A 134 -12.36 9.08 -20.44
CA LEU A 134 -13.27 7.95 -20.31
C LEU A 134 -12.72 6.89 -19.34
N VAL A 135 -11.44 6.56 -19.44
CA VAL A 135 -10.78 5.62 -18.54
C VAL A 135 -10.82 6.14 -17.09
N LYS A 136 -10.56 7.43 -16.86
CA LYS A 136 -10.68 8.04 -15.54
C LYS A 136 -12.08 7.90 -14.95
N ILE A 137 -13.12 8.21 -15.73
CA ILE A 137 -14.52 8.08 -15.31
C ILE A 137 -14.85 6.62 -14.97
N LEU A 138 -14.45 5.69 -15.84
CA LEU A 138 -14.71 4.27 -15.65
C LEU A 138 -14.07 3.75 -14.35
N LEU A 139 -12.79 4.03 -14.12
CA LEU A 139 -12.08 3.57 -12.93
C LEU A 139 -12.62 4.22 -11.64
N ARG A 140 -13.02 5.49 -11.68
CA ARG A 140 -13.71 6.12 -10.55
C ARG A 140 -15.04 5.43 -10.23
N ARG A 141 -15.85 5.12 -11.24
CA ARG A 141 -17.12 4.38 -11.06
C ARG A 141 -16.89 2.98 -10.51
N MET A 142 -15.87 2.27 -11.00
CA MET A 142 -15.52 0.94 -10.48
C MET A 142 -15.12 1.00 -9.01
N ASN A 143 -14.30 1.97 -8.60
CA ASN A 143 -13.92 2.14 -7.21
C ASN A 143 -15.10 2.57 -6.33
N ALA A 144 -15.97 3.46 -6.79
CA ALA A 144 -17.20 3.82 -6.08
C ALA A 144 -18.12 2.60 -5.88
N LYS A 145 -18.28 1.74 -6.90
CA LYS A 145 -19.03 0.48 -6.80
C LYS A 145 -18.39 -0.49 -5.79
N ARG A 146 -17.05 -0.60 -5.79
CA ARG A 146 -16.29 -1.41 -4.83
C ARG A 146 -16.52 -0.93 -3.41
N LEU A 147 -16.43 0.38 -3.17
CA LEU A 147 -16.69 1.00 -1.87
C LEU A 147 -18.13 0.78 -1.40
N HIS A 148 -19.10 0.92 -2.31
CA HIS A 148 -20.51 0.64 -2.01
C HIS A 148 -20.74 -0.84 -1.66
N GLY A 149 -20.11 -1.76 -2.39
CA GLY A 149 -20.15 -3.20 -2.11
C GLY A 149 -19.52 -3.57 -0.77
N HIS A 150 -18.40 -2.93 -0.41
CA HIS A 150 -17.76 -3.07 0.90
C HIS A 150 -18.67 -2.58 2.05
N GLY A 151 -19.53 -1.62 1.79
CA GLY A 151 -20.42 -1.02 2.79
C GLY A 151 -20.01 0.38 3.21
N ILE A 152 -18.71 0.68 3.30
CA ILE A 152 -18.23 2.00 3.74
C ILE A 152 -18.73 3.12 2.82
N GLY A 153 -18.77 2.88 1.51
CA GLY A 153 -19.27 3.84 0.52
C GLY A 153 -20.78 4.12 0.55
N ARG A 154 -21.50 3.56 1.51
CA ARG A 154 -22.92 3.88 1.78
C ARG A 154 -23.07 4.98 2.81
N HIS A 155 -21.99 5.35 3.51
CA HIS A 155 -21.97 6.40 4.52
C HIS A 155 -21.66 7.77 3.91
N ALA A 156 -22.08 8.82 4.60
CA ALA A 156 -21.67 10.19 4.25
C ALA A 156 -20.16 10.35 4.43
N ARG A 157 -19.54 11.16 3.59
CA ARG A 157 -18.07 11.38 3.62
C ARG A 157 -17.53 11.79 4.99
N ALA A 158 -18.29 12.62 5.72
CA ALA A 158 -17.91 13.01 7.08
C ALA A 158 -17.88 11.81 8.04
N GLN A 159 -18.81 10.85 7.89
CA GLN A 159 -18.84 9.63 8.71
C GLN A 159 -17.65 8.71 8.35
N ILE A 160 -17.32 8.60 7.05
CA ILE A 160 -16.14 7.83 6.62
C ILE A 160 -14.86 8.43 7.20
N ALA A 161 -14.74 9.75 7.21
CA ALA A 161 -13.61 10.44 7.83
C ALA A 161 -13.55 10.19 9.35
N ASP A 162 -14.68 10.21 10.03
CA ASP A 162 -14.79 9.92 11.47
C ASP A 162 -14.33 8.49 11.80
N PHE A 163 -14.74 7.50 11.00
CA PHE A 163 -14.30 6.12 11.16
C PHE A 163 -12.78 6.01 10.99
N ALA A 164 -12.23 6.60 9.93
CA ALA A 164 -10.80 6.61 9.71
C ALA A 164 -10.02 7.30 10.84
N ILE A 165 -10.52 8.39 11.40
CA ILE A 165 -9.89 9.09 12.53
C ILE A 165 -9.85 8.19 13.77
N ARG A 166 -10.91 7.42 14.04
CA ARG A 166 -10.92 6.42 15.13
C ARG A 166 -9.89 5.32 14.92
N ASP A 167 -9.72 4.84 13.68
CA ASP A 167 -8.65 3.88 13.36
C ASP A 167 -7.28 4.46 13.63
N LEU A 168 -7.06 5.75 13.29
CA LEU A 168 -5.81 6.44 13.57
C LEU A 168 -5.57 6.62 15.07
N ASP A 169 -6.62 6.86 15.87
CA ASP A 169 -6.52 6.94 17.34
C ASP A 169 -6.11 5.60 17.92
N ALA A 170 -6.75 4.52 17.49
CA ALA A 170 -6.42 3.17 17.91
C ALA A 170 -4.98 2.80 17.53
N LEU A 171 -4.59 3.12 16.29
CA LEU A 171 -3.24 2.86 15.79
C LEU A 171 -2.18 3.65 16.59
N ALA A 172 -2.43 4.92 16.86
CA ALA A 172 -1.53 5.77 17.66
C ALA A 172 -1.41 5.26 19.09
N ALA A 173 -2.51 4.81 19.70
CA ALA A 173 -2.50 4.23 21.05
C ALA A 173 -1.73 2.89 21.09
N VAL A 174 -1.93 2.01 20.09
CA VAL A 174 -1.17 0.76 20.01
C VAL A 174 0.31 1.02 19.79
N LEU A 175 0.68 1.95 18.93
CA LEU A 175 2.09 2.31 18.71
C LEU A 175 2.72 2.91 19.97
N GLY A 176 2.04 3.85 20.65
CA GLY A 176 2.60 4.58 21.79
C GLY A 176 3.94 5.21 21.44
N ASP A 177 4.91 5.05 22.33
CA ASP A 177 6.28 5.57 22.15
C ASP A 177 7.26 4.53 21.55
N LYS A 178 6.73 3.36 21.15
CA LYS A 178 7.55 2.28 20.60
C LYS A 178 8.11 2.63 19.21
N PRO A 179 9.31 2.12 18.88
CA PRO A 179 9.88 2.32 17.54
C PRO A 179 9.11 1.59 16.44
N TYR A 180 8.47 0.46 16.76
CA TYR A 180 7.64 -0.34 15.86
C TYR A 180 6.30 -0.68 16.53
N LEU A 181 5.34 -1.14 15.76
CA LEU A 181 3.94 -1.30 16.18
C LEU A 181 3.76 -1.98 17.53
N VAL A 182 4.47 -3.06 17.77
CA VAL A 182 4.31 -3.88 19.00
C VAL A 182 5.60 -4.09 19.78
N GLY A 183 6.71 -3.43 19.44
CA GLY A 183 7.98 -3.61 20.15
C GLY A 183 9.15 -2.82 19.58
N ASP A 184 10.36 -3.29 19.87
CA ASP A 184 11.61 -2.64 19.49
C ASP A 184 12.15 -3.09 18.13
N LYS A 185 11.56 -4.13 17.55
CA LYS A 185 11.90 -4.68 16.23
C LYS A 185 10.68 -4.66 15.31
N PRO A 186 10.89 -4.51 14.00
CA PRO A 186 9.80 -4.55 13.06
C PRO A 186 9.15 -5.94 13.03
N CYS A 187 7.85 -5.98 12.84
CA CYS A 187 7.06 -7.19 12.58
C CYS A 187 6.34 -7.10 11.23
N GLY A 188 5.70 -8.19 10.82
CA GLY A 188 5.00 -8.24 9.53
C GLY A 188 3.94 -7.16 9.37
N ALA A 189 3.21 -6.81 10.43
CA ALA A 189 2.18 -5.78 10.40
C ALA A 189 2.73 -4.37 10.15
N ASP A 190 3.96 -4.05 10.62
CA ASP A 190 4.60 -2.76 10.33
C ASP A 190 4.70 -2.47 8.84
N ALA A 191 4.81 -3.50 8.01
CA ALA A 191 4.95 -3.33 6.58
C ALA A 191 3.71 -2.69 5.94
N PHE A 192 2.50 -3.09 6.35
CA PHE A 192 1.27 -2.47 5.84
C PHE A 192 0.95 -1.17 6.56
N VAL A 193 1.13 -1.13 7.89
CA VAL A 193 0.90 0.07 8.71
C VAL A 193 1.73 1.25 8.18
N PHE A 194 3.00 1.05 7.88
CA PHE A 194 3.81 2.08 7.22
C PHE A 194 3.22 2.50 5.87
N GLY A 195 2.85 1.53 5.02
CA GLY A 195 2.31 1.80 3.69
C GLY A 195 1.05 2.65 3.71
N ILE A 196 0.12 2.37 4.64
CA ILE A 196 -1.13 3.14 4.75
C ILE A 196 -0.90 4.54 5.34
N ILE A 197 -0.02 4.69 6.33
CA ILE A 197 0.34 5.99 6.90
C ILE A 197 0.98 6.87 5.82
N ALA A 198 1.99 6.36 5.10
CA ALA A 198 2.64 7.07 4.00
C ALA A 198 1.64 7.49 2.93
N ALA A 199 0.70 6.61 2.59
CA ALA A 199 -0.36 6.88 1.63
C ALA A 199 -1.31 8.00 2.07
N ILE A 200 -1.68 8.07 3.35
CA ILE A 200 -2.55 9.13 3.91
C ILE A 200 -1.79 10.45 4.00
N LEU A 201 -0.51 10.43 4.36
CA LEU A 201 0.33 11.63 4.45
C LEU A 201 0.66 12.27 3.10
N THR A 202 0.38 11.59 1.97
CA THR A 202 0.65 12.11 0.62
C THR A 202 0.08 13.53 0.45
N PRO A 203 0.89 14.50 -0.02
CA PRO A 203 0.48 15.92 -0.09
C PRO A 203 -0.76 16.19 -0.94
N ALA A 204 -1.03 15.34 -1.95
CA ALA A 204 -2.22 15.47 -2.81
C ALA A 204 -3.54 15.18 -2.09
N LEU A 205 -3.51 14.56 -0.90
CA LEU A 205 -4.74 14.29 -0.13
C LEU A 205 -5.03 15.46 0.81
N ASN A 206 -5.98 16.32 0.41
CA ASN A 206 -6.53 17.34 1.30
C ASN A 206 -7.78 16.78 1.98
N SER A 207 -7.66 16.39 3.25
CA SER A 207 -8.77 15.77 3.97
C SER A 207 -8.64 15.91 5.50
N PRO A 208 -9.77 15.86 6.24
CA PRO A 208 -9.74 15.80 7.70
C PRO A 208 -8.90 14.62 8.23
N VAL A 209 -8.88 13.49 7.53
CA VAL A 209 -8.11 12.30 7.91
C VAL A 209 -6.60 12.59 7.83
N ARG A 210 -6.12 13.24 6.76
CA ARG A 210 -4.71 13.65 6.66
C ARG A 210 -4.33 14.64 7.75
N THR A 211 -5.18 15.65 7.99
CA THR A 211 -4.96 16.62 9.07
C THR A 211 -4.88 15.91 10.44
N ALA A 212 -5.84 15.01 10.71
CA ALA A 212 -5.84 14.21 11.92
C ALA A 212 -4.59 13.35 12.07
N MET A 213 -4.10 12.73 10.97
CA MET A 213 -2.84 11.98 10.95
C MET A 213 -1.64 12.87 11.31
N GLN A 214 -1.56 14.07 10.74
CA GLN A 214 -0.48 15.02 11.01
C GLN A 214 -0.42 15.46 12.48
N HIS A 215 -1.54 15.48 13.19
CA HIS A 215 -1.59 15.81 14.61
C HIS A 215 -1.18 14.63 15.53
N ARG A 216 -0.95 13.45 15.00
CA ARG A 216 -0.46 12.28 15.76
C ARG A 216 1.05 12.14 15.57
N ALA A 217 1.80 12.90 16.37
CA ALA A 217 3.25 13.03 16.24
C ALA A 217 4.00 11.69 16.22
N ASN A 218 3.52 10.69 17.00
CA ASN A 218 4.13 9.37 17.03
C ASN A 218 3.96 8.60 15.72
N LEU A 219 2.80 8.71 15.03
CA LEU A 219 2.59 8.11 13.72
C LEU A 219 3.44 8.76 12.64
N VAL A 220 3.57 10.10 12.68
CA VAL A 220 4.45 10.84 11.75
C VAL A 220 5.90 10.43 11.97
N ALA A 221 6.39 10.45 13.22
CA ALA A 221 7.76 10.06 13.56
C ALA A 221 8.05 8.59 13.18
N TYR A 222 7.07 7.70 13.35
CA TYR A 222 7.17 6.30 12.91
C TYR A 222 7.34 6.20 11.38
N CYS A 223 6.54 6.92 10.62
CA CYS A 223 6.63 6.96 9.16
C CYS A 223 7.99 7.49 8.68
N ASP A 224 8.46 8.60 9.27
CA ASP A 224 9.75 9.20 8.93
C ASP A 224 10.91 8.27 9.23
N ARG A 225 10.87 7.57 10.38
CA ARG A 225 11.90 6.61 10.78
C ARG A 225 12.02 5.45 9.80
N ILE A 226 10.91 4.83 9.42
CA ILE A 226 10.90 3.72 8.47
C ILE A 226 11.31 4.21 7.08
N THR A 227 10.86 5.37 6.65
CA THR A 227 11.28 5.99 5.39
C THR A 227 12.79 6.17 5.37
N LYS A 228 13.36 6.77 6.41
CA LYS A 228 14.80 7.00 6.53
C LYS A 228 15.59 5.70 6.55
N GLN A 229 15.10 4.69 7.25
CA GLN A 229 15.82 3.43 7.43
C GLN A 229 15.80 2.55 6.18
N TYR A 230 14.68 2.50 5.47
CA TYR A 230 14.47 1.50 4.42
C TYR A 230 14.35 2.09 3.00
N PHE A 231 14.10 3.41 2.85
CA PHE A 231 13.86 4.02 1.55
C PHE A 231 14.78 5.20 1.21
N SER A 232 15.74 5.58 2.09
CA SER A 232 16.66 6.70 1.88
C SER A 232 18.06 6.31 1.35
N GLY A 233 18.18 5.24 0.57
CA GLY A 233 19.47 4.80 0.01
C GLY A 233 19.50 4.79 -1.53
N PRO A 234 20.68 4.73 -2.16
CA PRO A 234 20.80 4.65 -3.62
C PRO A 234 20.19 3.39 -4.24
N SER A 235 19.80 2.41 -3.43
CA SER A 235 19.08 1.20 -3.84
C SER A 235 17.57 1.39 -4.06
N ALA A 236 17.06 2.61 -3.88
CA ALA A 236 15.71 3.02 -4.29
C ALA A 236 15.66 3.42 -5.77
N SER A 237 16.76 3.24 -6.51
CA SER A 237 16.79 3.47 -7.96
C SER A 237 15.86 2.45 -8.62
N ILE A 238 14.73 2.94 -9.03
CA ILE A 238 13.81 2.35 -9.98
C ILE A 238 14.61 1.81 -11.15
N GLY A 239 14.56 0.50 -11.36
CA GLY A 239 15.09 -0.09 -12.58
C GLY A 239 14.52 0.64 -13.79
N SER A 240 15.36 0.98 -14.75
CA SER A 240 14.97 1.58 -16.01
C SER A 240 13.72 0.90 -16.58
N PRO A 241 12.81 1.62 -17.25
CA PRO A 241 11.59 1.03 -17.79
C PRO A 241 11.96 -0.16 -18.67
N VAL A 242 11.49 -1.33 -18.28
CA VAL A 242 11.52 -2.50 -19.16
C VAL A 242 10.48 -2.23 -20.24
N GLU A 243 10.91 -2.26 -21.51
CA GLU A 243 10.00 -2.17 -22.66
C GLU A 243 8.84 -3.14 -22.48
N PRO A 244 7.61 -2.77 -22.92
CA PRO A 244 6.47 -3.66 -22.86
C PRO A 244 6.79 -4.91 -23.71
N VAL A 245 6.79 -6.07 -23.07
CA VAL A 245 6.84 -7.35 -23.79
C VAL A 245 5.55 -7.46 -24.57
N LEU A 246 5.61 -7.10 -25.86
CA LEU A 246 4.56 -7.39 -26.83
C LEU A 246 4.34 -8.89 -26.83
N ALA A 247 3.08 -9.28 -26.64
CA ALA A 247 2.63 -10.65 -26.72
C ALA A 247 3.23 -11.35 -27.97
N ARG A 248 4.09 -12.32 -27.76
CA ARG A 248 4.43 -13.26 -28.81
C ARG A 248 3.18 -14.11 -29.08
N HIS A 249 2.58 -13.90 -30.23
CA HIS A 249 1.58 -14.79 -30.76
C HIS A 249 2.16 -16.20 -30.80
N VAL A 250 1.48 -17.13 -30.14
CA VAL A 250 1.65 -18.56 -30.39
C VAL A 250 0.95 -18.81 -31.72
N GLY A 251 1.74 -19.17 -32.75
CA GLY A 251 1.26 -19.80 -33.96
C GLY A 251 1.03 -21.31 -33.73
#